data_88d65e6ded3f3b8e43f56f98337f496f
#
_entry.id   88d65e6ded3f3b8e43f56f98337f496f
#
_cell.length_a   1.000
_cell.length_b   1.000
_cell.length_c   1.000
_cell.angle_alpha   90.00
_cell.angle_beta   90.00
_cell.angle_gamma   90.00
#
_symmetry.space_group_name_H-M   'P 1'
#
loop_
_entity.id
_entity.type
_entity.pdbx_description
1 polymer ?
#
loop_
_entity_poly.entity_id
_entity_poly.type
_entity_poly.pdbx_seq_one_letter_code
_entity_poly.pdbx_strand_id
1 'polypeptide(L)'
;MREYLVDTIGLVSYLQNDLPANADKIFKLAEQNKCRLLIPEIVIGEFIYISLKGRLKTSNPKSLIMEVLISMDSSKYIDIVGMDYTAWEEFLALDIPELHDRMICAIAKSKDAQVITNDEEVGKNKTIRTIWD
;
A
#
# COMPACT_ATOMS: atom_id res chain seq x y z
N MET A 1 4.00 -9.21 -15.47
CA MET A 1 3.45 -7.85 -15.23
C MET A 1 4.03 -7.31 -13.93
N ARG A 2 4.46 -6.04 -13.92
CA ARG A 2 5.09 -5.44 -12.74
C ARG A 2 4.08 -5.22 -11.62
N GLU A 3 4.51 -5.48 -10.38
CA GLU A 3 3.70 -5.33 -9.19
C GLU A 3 4.26 -4.23 -8.29
N TYR A 4 3.38 -3.42 -7.75
CA TYR A 4 3.71 -2.36 -6.82
C TYR A 4 2.92 -2.56 -5.54
N LEU A 5 3.59 -2.43 -4.41
CA LEU A 5 2.93 -2.55 -3.11
C LEU A 5 2.58 -1.17 -2.60
N VAL A 6 1.34 -0.99 -2.19
CA VAL A 6 0.82 0.30 -1.73
C VAL A 6 0.82 0.32 -0.21
N ASP A 7 1.53 1.30 0.39
CA ASP A 7 1.45 1.50 1.83
C ASP A 7 0.23 2.36 2.21
N THR A 8 0.05 2.57 3.50
CA THR A 8 -1.14 3.30 3.99
C THR A 8 -1.19 4.73 3.45
N ILE A 9 -0.06 5.45 3.43
CA ILE A 9 -0.04 6.82 2.92
C ILE A 9 -0.30 6.87 1.42
N GLY A 10 0.19 5.88 0.68
CA GLY A 10 -0.09 5.76 -0.76
C GLY A 10 -1.57 5.57 -1.03
N LEU A 11 -2.23 4.70 -0.27
CA LEU A 11 -3.67 4.46 -0.41
C LEU A 11 -4.47 5.71 -0.05
N VAL A 12 -4.17 6.34 1.08
CA VAL A 12 -4.87 7.55 1.54
C VAL A 12 -4.69 8.69 0.53
N SER A 13 -3.47 8.91 0.05
CA SER A 13 -3.20 9.97 -0.92
C SER A 13 -3.92 9.73 -2.24
N TYR A 14 -4.00 8.48 -2.68
CA TYR A 14 -4.77 8.14 -3.87
C TYR A 14 -6.25 8.49 -3.69
N LEU A 15 -6.84 8.10 -2.55
CA LEU A 15 -8.25 8.36 -2.27
C LEU A 15 -8.57 9.85 -2.12
N GLN A 16 -7.59 10.65 -1.67
CA GLN A 16 -7.73 12.10 -1.55
C GLN A 16 -7.28 12.87 -2.79
N ASN A 17 -6.87 12.15 -3.83
CA ASN A 17 -6.43 12.71 -5.10
C ASN A 17 -5.26 13.70 -4.95
N ASP A 18 -4.30 13.36 -4.09
CA ASP A 18 -3.12 14.21 -3.85
C ASP A 18 -1.79 13.46 -3.99
N LEU A 19 -1.77 12.39 -4.81
CA LEU A 19 -0.53 11.68 -5.11
C LEU A 19 0.44 12.57 -5.91
N PRO A 20 1.74 12.50 -5.62
CA PRO A 20 2.74 13.15 -6.48
C PRO A 20 2.83 12.43 -7.84
N ALA A 21 3.48 13.09 -8.80
CA ALA A 21 3.41 12.72 -10.21
C ALA A 21 3.82 11.28 -10.51
N ASN A 22 4.93 10.79 -9.93
CA ASN A 22 5.41 9.45 -10.22
C ASN A 22 4.51 8.36 -9.61
N ALA A 23 4.06 8.56 -8.38
CA ALA A 23 3.11 7.63 -7.75
C ALA A 23 1.78 7.61 -8.49
N ASP A 24 1.26 8.78 -8.84
CA ASP A 24 0.01 8.91 -9.60
C ASP A 24 0.08 8.17 -10.93
N LYS A 25 1.21 8.26 -11.62
CA LYS A 25 1.44 7.56 -12.88
C LYS A 25 1.30 6.04 -12.73
N ILE A 26 1.80 5.48 -11.62
CA ILE A 26 1.68 4.04 -11.35
C ILE A 26 0.21 3.64 -11.17
N PHE A 27 -0.55 4.41 -10.41
CA PHE A 27 -1.98 4.13 -10.23
C PHE A 27 -2.74 4.19 -11.55
N LYS A 28 -2.42 5.17 -12.40
CA LYS A 28 -3.03 5.28 -13.72
C LYS A 28 -2.69 4.09 -14.62
N LEU A 29 -1.45 3.64 -14.59
CA LEU A 29 -1.06 2.43 -15.32
C LEU A 29 -1.82 1.20 -14.83
N ALA A 30 -2.03 1.08 -13.52
CA ALA A 30 -2.80 -0.01 -12.95
C ALA A 30 -4.26 0.04 -13.43
N GLU A 31 -4.87 1.21 -13.42
CA GLU A 31 -6.24 1.39 -13.92
C GLU A 31 -6.38 0.99 -15.38
N GLN A 32 -5.30 1.03 -16.16
CA GLN A 32 -5.24 0.57 -17.54
C GLN A 32 -4.83 -0.91 -17.67
N ASN A 33 -4.76 -1.63 -16.56
CA ASN A 33 -4.32 -3.03 -16.49
C ASN A 33 -2.89 -3.25 -17.00
N LYS A 34 -2.02 -2.24 -16.89
CA LYS A 34 -0.62 -2.31 -17.32
C LYS A 34 0.34 -2.66 -16.20
N CYS A 35 -0.12 -2.65 -14.96
CA CYS A 35 0.59 -3.15 -13.78
C CYS A 35 -0.45 -3.55 -12.73
N ARG A 36 0.02 -4.15 -11.63
CA ARG A 36 -0.86 -4.57 -10.54
C ARG A 36 -0.46 -3.85 -9.27
N LEU A 37 -1.47 -3.54 -8.48
CA LEU A 37 -1.29 -2.97 -7.14
C LEU A 37 -1.56 -4.05 -6.10
N LEU A 38 -0.60 -4.24 -5.21
CA LEU A 38 -0.72 -5.15 -4.07
C LEU A 38 -1.03 -4.30 -2.84
N ILE A 39 -2.15 -4.58 -2.19
CA ILE A 39 -2.53 -3.86 -0.97
C ILE A 39 -2.48 -4.83 0.20
N PRO A 40 -1.54 -4.64 1.14
CA PRO A 40 -1.45 -5.50 2.32
C PRO A 40 -2.69 -5.40 3.20
N GLU A 41 -3.09 -6.51 3.79
CA GLU A 41 -4.20 -6.51 4.76
C GLU A 41 -3.98 -5.52 5.89
N ILE A 42 -2.73 -5.37 6.35
CA ILE A 42 -2.39 -4.41 7.41
C ILE A 42 -2.68 -2.97 6.98
N VAL A 43 -2.46 -2.65 5.69
CA VAL A 43 -2.76 -1.31 5.13
C VAL A 43 -4.27 -1.07 5.14
N ILE A 44 -5.06 -2.07 4.78
CA ILE A 44 -6.53 -1.96 4.83
C ILE A 44 -6.98 -1.67 6.25
N GLY A 45 -6.45 -2.42 7.23
CA GLY A 45 -6.76 -2.21 8.63
C GLY A 45 -6.40 -0.80 9.11
N GLU A 46 -5.23 -0.31 8.75
CA GLU A 46 -4.79 1.05 9.10
C GLU A 46 -5.69 2.11 8.45
N PHE A 47 -6.04 1.93 7.19
CA PHE A 47 -6.94 2.84 6.47
C PHE A 47 -8.30 2.94 7.17
N ILE A 48 -8.89 1.79 7.53
CA ILE A 48 -10.17 1.75 8.24
C ILE A 48 -10.06 2.47 9.58
N TYR A 49 -8.99 2.20 10.32
CA TYR A 49 -8.76 2.81 11.63
C TYR A 49 -8.65 4.33 11.55
N ILE A 50 -7.85 4.83 10.60
CA ILE A 50 -7.68 6.26 10.34
C ILE A 50 -9.02 6.91 9.97
N SER A 51 -9.80 6.24 9.11
CA SER A 51 -11.10 6.74 8.66
C SER A 51 -12.09 6.84 9.80
N LEU A 52 -12.16 5.82 10.67
CA LEU A 52 -13.06 5.80 11.81
C LEU A 52 -12.68 6.85 12.86
N LYS A 53 -11.42 7.25 12.93
CA LYS A 53 -10.95 8.31 13.81
C LYS A 53 -11.17 9.72 13.24
N GLY A 54 -11.81 9.84 12.09
CA GLY A 54 -12.13 11.13 11.49
C GLY A 54 -10.94 11.89 10.91
N ARG A 55 -9.86 11.19 10.57
CA ARG A 55 -8.65 11.81 10.03
C ARG A 55 -8.68 12.02 8.51
N LEU A 56 -9.71 11.54 7.85
CA LEU A 56 -9.92 11.76 6.42
C LEU A 56 -11.02 12.77 6.20
N LYS A 57 -10.94 13.47 5.05
CA LYS A 57 -11.95 14.46 4.66
C LYS A 57 -13.19 13.76 4.15
N THR A 58 -14.05 13.33 5.06
CA THR A 58 -15.34 12.72 4.72
C THR A 58 -16.32 12.98 5.84
N SER A 59 -17.59 13.21 5.49
CA SER A 59 -18.67 13.36 6.44
C SER A 59 -19.24 12.01 6.90
N ASN A 60 -18.96 10.94 6.17
CA ASN A 60 -19.45 9.60 6.49
C ASN A 60 -18.34 8.56 6.29
N PRO A 61 -17.52 8.32 7.33
CA PRO A 61 -16.40 7.37 7.24
C PRO A 61 -16.82 5.95 6.88
N LYS A 62 -17.93 5.47 7.43
CA LYS A 62 -18.39 4.09 7.15
C LYS A 62 -18.77 3.91 5.68
N SER A 63 -19.42 4.91 5.09
CA SER A 63 -19.78 4.88 3.67
C SER A 63 -18.53 4.87 2.79
N LEU A 64 -17.55 5.71 3.10
CA LEU A 64 -16.27 5.74 2.38
C LEU A 64 -15.55 4.39 2.48
N ILE A 65 -15.47 3.81 3.67
CA ILE A 65 -14.83 2.51 3.89
C ILE A 65 -15.50 1.44 3.02
N MET A 66 -16.83 1.38 3.03
CA MET A 66 -17.56 0.38 2.23
C MET A 66 -17.34 0.55 0.74
N GLU A 67 -17.35 1.79 0.24
CA GLU A 67 -17.05 2.06 -1.18
C GLU A 67 -15.67 1.57 -1.56
N VAL A 68 -14.68 1.84 -0.73
CA VAL A 68 -13.29 1.43 -0.97
C VAL A 68 -13.17 -0.09 -0.97
N LEU A 69 -13.76 -0.78 0.01
CA LEU A 69 -13.73 -2.24 0.08
C LEU A 69 -14.39 -2.89 -1.12
N ILE A 70 -15.53 -2.37 -1.55
CA ILE A 70 -16.23 -2.87 -2.74
C ILE A 70 -15.38 -2.67 -3.99
N SER A 71 -14.76 -1.49 -4.12
CA SER A 71 -13.89 -1.18 -5.26
C SER A 71 -12.68 -2.10 -5.32
N MET A 72 -12.07 -2.39 -4.18
CA MET A 72 -10.93 -3.33 -4.11
C MET A 72 -11.33 -4.74 -4.52
N ASP A 73 -12.49 -5.20 -4.04
CA ASP A 73 -12.98 -6.55 -4.32
C ASP A 73 -13.31 -6.74 -5.80
N SER A 74 -13.86 -5.72 -6.45
CA SER A 74 -14.27 -5.78 -7.85
C SER A 74 -13.18 -5.38 -8.85
N SER A 75 -12.10 -4.80 -8.39
CA SER A 75 -11.04 -4.27 -9.25
C SER A 75 -10.14 -5.39 -9.79
N LYS A 76 -9.86 -5.36 -11.10
CA LYS A 76 -9.02 -6.38 -11.75
C LYS A 76 -7.53 -6.15 -11.55
N TYR A 77 -7.13 -4.95 -11.16
CA TYR A 77 -5.71 -4.58 -11.02
C TYR A 77 -5.24 -4.53 -9.57
N ILE A 78 -6.10 -4.85 -8.62
CA ILE A 78 -5.78 -4.85 -7.18
C ILE A 78 -5.83 -6.27 -6.63
N ASP A 79 -4.78 -6.66 -5.92
CA ASP A 79 -4.73 -7.89 -5.14
C ASP A 79 -4.51 -7.54 -3.66
N ILE A 80 -5.29 -8.14 -2.79
CA ILE A 80 -5.09 -8.02 -1.36
C ILE A 80 -4.11 -9.10 -0.95
N VAL A 81 -3.04 -8.74 -0.24
CA VAL A 81 -1.96 -9.66 0.14
C VAL A 81 -1.73 -9.63 1.64
N GLY A 82 -1.30 -10.76 2.17
CA GLY A 82 -0.99 -10.91 3.58
C GLY A 82 0.41 -11.44 3.82
N MET A 83 0.70 -11.77 5.08
CA MET A 83 1.97 -12.34 5.50
C MET A 83 1.93 -13.86 5.30
N ASP A 84 2.51 -14.33 4.20
CA ASP A 84 2.73 -15.76 3.99
C ASP A 84 4.09 -16.19 4.57
N TYR A 85 4.46 -17.45 4.41
CA TYR A 85 5.70 -17.98 4.95
C TYR A 85 6.92 -17.22 4.46
N THR A 86 7.01 -16.95 3.16
CA THR A 86 8.14 -16.23 2.57
C THR A 86 8.23 -14.80 3.12
N ALA A 87 7.09 -14.13 3.31
CA ALA A 87 7.07 -12.80 3.90
C ALA A 87 7.56 -12.83 5.36
N TRP A 88 7.20 -13.85 6.13
CA TRP A 88 7.71 -13.98 7.50
C TRP A 88 9.22 -14.21 7.54
N GLU A 89 9.77 -14.98 6.59
CA GLU A 89 11.22 -15.13 6.47
C GLU A 89 11.89 -13.78 6.19
N GLU A 90 11.36 -13.00 5.26
CA GLU A 90 11.88 -11.66 4.97
C GLU A 90 11.72 -10.73 6.16
N PHE A 91 10.64 -10.84 6.90
CA PHE A 91 10.40 -10.06 8.12
C PHE A 91 11.53 -10.26 9.14
N LEU A 92 11.97 -11.49 9.34
CA LEU A 92 13.07 -11.78 10.25
C LEU A 92 14.40 -11.18 9.80
N ALA A 93 14.62 -11.10 8.50
CA ALA A 93 15.88 -10.61 7.93
C ALA A 93 15.96 -9.08 7.85
N LEU A 94 14.83 -8.39 7.88
CA LEU A 94 14.78 -6.93 7.75
C LEU A 94 15.16 -6.25 9.07
N ASP A 95 15.83 -5.10 8.95
CA ASP A 95 16.15 -4.23 10.07
C ASP A 95 15.33 -2.95 10.01
N ILE A 96 14.04 -3.09 10.25
CA ILE A 96 13.08 -1.99 10.30
C ILE A 96 12.39 -2.06 11.66
N PRO A 97 12.52 -1.04 12.52
CA PRO A 97 12.07 -1.13 13.92
C PRO A 97 10.54 -1.07 14.08
N GLU A 98 9.84 -0.35 13.21
CA GLU A 98 8.38 -0.20 13.33
C GLU A 98 7.68 -1.42 12.73
N LEU A 99 6.74 -2.00 13.48
CA LEU A 99 6.10 -3.27 13.16
C LEU A 99 5.38 -3.24 11.81
N HIS A 100 4.55 -2.22 11.57
CA HIS A 100 3.73 -2.15 10.36
C HIS A 100 4.60 -1.95 9.12
N ASP A 101 5.58 -1.05 9.19
CA ASP A 101 6.53 -0.81 8.11
C ASP A 101 7.34 -2.07 7.80
N ARG A 102 7.74 -2.79 8.84
CA ARG A 102 8.48 -4.05 8.68
C ARG A 102 7.65 -5.11 7.99
N MET A 103 6.37 -5.22 8.32
CA MET A 103 5.46 -6.16 7.64
C MET A 103 5.25 -5.78 6.17
N ILE A 104 5.01 -4.50 5.89
CA ILE A 104 4.83 -4.00 4.52
C ILE A 104 6.07 -4.29 3.68
N CYS A 105 7.26 -3.99 4.20
CA CYS A 105 8.51 -4.24 3.50
C CYS A 105 8.80 -5.73 3.31
N ALA A 106 8.44 -6.56 4.28
CA ALA A 106 8.60 -8.01 4.17
C ALA A 106 7.75 -8.58 3.03
N ILE A 107 6.51 -8.12 2.91
CA ILE A 107 5.63 -8.52 1.82
C ILE A 107 6.22 -8.05 0.48
N ALA A 108 6.69 -6.81 0.41
CA ALA A 108 7.28 -6.25 -0.81
C ALA A 108 8.49 -7.09 -1.27
N LYS A 109 9.38 -7.43 -0.36
CA LYS A 109 10.55 -8.27 -0.69
C LYS A 109 10.14 -9.66 -1.15
N SER A 110 9.18 -10.28 -0.48
CA SER A 110 8.71 -11.61 -0.84
C SER A 110 8.09 -11.66 -2.23
N LYS A 111 7.54 -10.55 -2.70
CA LYS A 111 6.89 -10.41 -4.00
C LYS A 111 7.78 -9.73 -5.04
N ASP A 112 8.99 -9.31 -4.67
CA ASP A 112 9.86 -8.49 -5.50
C ASP A 112 9.13 -7.25 -6.04
N ALA A 113 8.35 -6.61 -5.18
CA ALA A 113 7.56 -5.44 -5.54
C ALA A 113 8.20 -4.15 -5.04
N GLN A 114 8.05 -3.08 -5.81
CA GLN A 114 8.45 -1.75 -5.41
C GLN A 114 7.35 -1.15 -4.53
N VAL A 115 7.72 -0.44 -3.46
CA VAL A 115 6.76 0.13 -2.50
C VAL A 115 6.44 1.57 -2.86
N ILE A 116 5.16 1.88 -2.97
CA ILE A 116 4.69 3.26 -3.14
C ILE A 116 4.55 3.86 -1.74
N THR A 117 5.51 4.70 -1.38
CA THR A 117 5.61 5.27 -0.02
C THR A 117 6.44 6.54 -0.02
N ASN A 118 6.14 7.47 0.90
CA ASN A 118 6.99 8.62 1.19
C ASN A 118 7.74 8.46 2.53
N ASP A 119 7.67 7.29 3.15
CA ASP A 119 8.31 7.05 4.44
C ASP A 119 9.83 7.03 4.29
N GLU A 120 10.51 7.94 5.01
CA GLU A 120 11.97 8.07 4.93
C GLU A 120 12.70 6.86 5.51
N GLU A 121 12.18 6.25 6.58
CA GLU A 121 12.79 5.08 7.17
C GLU A 121 12.76 3.89 6.23
N VAL A 122 11.65 3.70 5.52
CA VAL A 122 11.55 2.68 4.48
C VAL A 122 12.49 3.02 3.32
N GLY A 123 12.51 4.28 2.88
CA GLY A 123 13.35 4.73 1.77
C GLY A 123 14.85 4.60 2.03
N LYS A 124 15.28 4.66 3.30
CA LYS A 124 16.69 4.47 3.68
C LYS A 124 17.15 3.02 3.61
N ASN A 125 16.23 2.07 3.65
CA ASN A 125 16.58 0.66 3.59
C ASN A 125 16.95 0.29 2.16
N LYS A 126 18.23 -0.02 1.92
CA LYS A 126 18.78 -0.28 0.58
C LYS A 126 18.22 -1.54 -0.08
N THR A 127 17.60 -2.43 0.69
CA THR A 127 17.02 -3.65 0.16
C THR A 127 15.57 -3.46 -0.32
N ILE A 128 14.98 -2.29 -0.05
CA ILE A 128 13.61 -1.97 -0.43
C ILE A 128 13.63 -0.90 -1.53
N ARG A 129 12.99 -1.21 -2.65
CA ARG A 129 12.82 -0.23 -3.73
C ARG A 129 11.55 0.56 -3.47
N THR A 130 11.64 1.88 -3.52
CA THR A 130 10.50 2.76 -3.26
C THR A 130 10.25 3.70 -4.43
N ILE A 131 9.03 4.22 -4.50
CA ILE A 131 8.67 5.28 -5.45
C ILE A 131 7.64 6.21 -4.80
N TRP A 132 7.78 7.50 -5.05
CA TRP A 132 6.82 8.48 -4.57
C TRP A 132 6.70 9.66 -5.52
N ASP A 133 7.66 10.60 -5.54
CA ASP A 133 7.64 11.81 -6.39
C ASP A 133 8.60 11.77 -7.58
#